data_558e5b1537a102c3e42d66f9df6acf7a
#
_entry.id   558e5b1537a102c3e42d66f9df6acf7a
#
_cell.length_a   1.000
_cell.length_b   1.000
_cell.length_c   1.000
_cell.angle_alpha   90.00
_cell.angle_beta   90.00
_cell.angle_gamma   90.00
#
_symmetry.space_group_name_H-M   'P 1'
#
loop_
_entity.id
_entity.type
_entity.pdbx_description
1 polymer ?
#
loop_
_entity_poly.entity_id
_entity_poly.type
_entity_poly.pdbx_seq_one_letter_code
_entity_poly.pdbx_strand_id
1 'polypeptide(L)'
;LGDVYKRQVLSNATQIHRDSVRRALLRVDNNILKLDSAFDATVRRMNNPQSASYTVRGIVEAMKRFDGRMILQTMFLRGECGGQPVDNTTEEEVSAWLRLVAEIRPQQVMVYSLDRDTPCPTLEKVTKEELQAIAARVEALGIPCSVA
;
A
#
# COMPACT_ATOMS: atom_id res chain seq x y z
N LEU A 1 10.03 -5.05 29.83
CA LEU A 1 8.58 -5.14 29.82
C LEU A 1 7.92 -4.06 28.97
N GLY A 2 8.52 -2.88 28.82
CA GLY A 2 7.95 -1.76 28.10
C GLY A 2 7.85 -1.97 26.60
N ASP A 3 8.55 -2.90 26.03
CA ASP A 3 8.61 -3.17 24.61
C ASP A 3 7.66 -4.33 24.18
N VAL A 4 6.94 -4.91 25.12
CA VAL A 4 5.98 -5.98 24.82
C VAL A 4 4.82 -5.47 23.97
N TYR A 5 4.47 -4.19 24.09
CA TYR A 5 3.33 -3.59 23.41
C TYR A 5 3.80 -2.47 22.47
N LYS A 6 4.14 -2.84 21.24
CA LYS A 6 4.42 -1.84 20.21
C LYS A 6 3.11 -1.25 19.71
N ARG A 7 3.04 0.07 19.65
CA ARG A 7 1.89 0.76 19.10
C ARG A 7 1.93 0.67 17.57
N GLN A 8 0.83 0.24 17.00
CA GLN A 8 0.71 0.03 15.56
C GLN A 8 -0.55 0.72 15.05
N VAL A 9 -0.44 1.47 13.98
CA VAL A 9 -1.56 2.13 13.32
C VAL A 9 -1.54 1.78 11.84
N LEU A 10 -2.68 1.30 11.34
CA LEU A 10 -2.90 1.09 9.91
C LEU A 10 -3.81 2.20 9.40
N SER A 11 -3.38 2.91 8.38
CA SER A 11 -4.13 4.02 7.80
C SER A 11 -4.25 3.86 6.28
N ASN A 12 -5.41 4.25 5.73
CA ASN A 12 -5.59 4.34 4.28
C ASN A 12 -4.88 5.56 3.66
N ALA A 13 -4.19 6.33 4.48
CA ALA A 13 -3.34 7.44 4.06
C ALA A 13 -4.10 8.66 3.49
N THR A 14 -5.42 8.73 3.60
CA THR A 14 -6.19 9.84 3.01
C THR A 14 -5.98 11.17 3.72
N GLN A 15 -5.48 11.18 4.96
CA GLN A 15 -5.31 12.38 5.78
C GLN A 15 -3.85 12.70 6.11
N ILE A 16 -2.90 11.97 5.56
CA ILE A 16 -1.48 12.13 5.94
C ILE A 16 -0.86 13.44 5.45
N HIS A 17 -1.54 14.17 4.56
CA HIS A 17 -1.10 15.51 4.14
C HIS A 17 -1.21 16.54 5.28
N ARG A 18 -1.99 16.25 6.32
CA ARG A 18 -2.18 17.14 7.46
C ARG A 18 -1.03 16.97 8.45
N ASP A 19 -0.39 18.08 8.82
CA ASP A 19 0.78 18.06 9.72
C ASP A 19 0.46 17.41 11.06
N SER A 20 -0.72 17.66 11.62
CA SER A 20 -1.13 17.06 12.89
C SER A 20 -1.22 15.54 12.80
N VAL A 21 -1.74 15.02 11.69
CA VAL A 21 -1.83 13.57 11.47
C VAL A 21 -0.44 12.98 11.30
N ARG A 22 0.42 13.59 10.50
CA ARG A 22 1.78 13.12 10.29
C ARG A 22 2.55 13.07 11.62
N ARG A 23 2.48 14.13 12.44
CA ARG A 23 3.16 14.16 13.72
C ARG A 23 2.66 13.09 14.68
N ALA A 24 1.34 12.84 14.68
CA ALA A 24 0.77 11.78 15.50
C ALA A 24 1.25 10.40 15.05
N LEU A 25 1.29 10.14 13.75
CA LEU A 25 1.72 8.86 13.19
C LEU A 25 3.21 8.62 13.43
N LEU A 26 4.03 9.66 13.43
CA LEU A 26 5.46 9.51 13.70
C LEU A 26 5.75 9.12 15.15
N ARG A 27 4.78 9.24 16.05
CA ARG A 27 4.92 8.83 17.46
C ARG A 27 4.58 7.37 17.71
N VAL A 28 3.96 6.67 16.76
CA VAL A 28 3.64 5.25 16.93
C VAL A 28 4.83 4.41 16.46
N ASP A 29 4.94 3.19 17.01
CA ASP A 29 6.08 2.33 16.72
C ASP A 29 6.02 1.76 15.30
N ASN A 30 4.83 1.37 14.84
CA ASN A 30 4.60 0.88 13.49
C ASN A 30 3.50 1.69 12.82
N ASN A 31 3.91 2.63 12.00
CA ASN A 31 3.01 3.45 11.19
C ASN A 31 2.87 2.78 9.82
N ILE A 32 1.70 2.22 9.53
CA ILE A 32 1.42 1.47 8.31
C ILE A 32 0.50 2.30 7.43
N LEU A 33 0.96 2.65 6.24
CA LEU A 33 0.23 3.46 5.28
C LEU A 33 -0.06 2.65 4.02
N LYS A 34 -1.30 2.69 3.54
CA LYS A 34 -1.72 1.93 2.37
C LYS A 34 -1.47 2.70 1.07
N LEU A 35 -0.95 1.98 0.08
CA LEU A 35 -0.84 2.47 -1.30
C LEU A 35 -0.94 1.27 -2.24
N ASP A 36 -2.11 1.08 -2.84
CA ASP A 36 -2.42 -0.15 -3.58
C ASP A 36 -2.09 -0.07 -5.07
N SER A 37 -1.84 1.11 -5.62
CA SER A 37 -1.47 1.28 -7.02
C SER A 37 -0.80 2.62 -7.25
N ALA A 38 -0.08 2.71 -8.35
CA ALA A 38 0.48 3.97 -8.85
C ALA A 38 -0.52 4.74 -9.72
N PHE A 39 -1.66 4.14 -10.07
CA PHE A 39 -2.64 4.73 -10.98
C PHE A 39 -3.89 5.14 -10.22
N ASP A 40 -4.30 6.40 -10.39
CA ASP A 40 -5.50 6.92 -9.74
C ASP A 40 -6.75 6.11 -10.04
N ALA A 41 -6.91 5.69 -11.31
CA ALA A 41 -8.06 4.90 -11.72
C ALA A 41 -8.13 3.56 -10.99
N THR A 42 -6.99 2.89 -10.82
CA THR A 42 -6.91 1.61 -10.13
C THR A 42 -7.20 1.78 -8.65
N VAL A 43 -6.64 2.80 -8.01
CA VAL A 43 -6.91 3.09 -6.60
C VAL A 43 -8.39 3.34 -6.37
N ARG A 44 -9.04 4.09 -7.25
CA ARG A 44 -10.47 4.36 -7.13
C ARG A 44 -11.32 3.11 -7.26
N ARG A 45 -10.94 2.19 -8.15
CA ARG A 45 -11.64 0.91 -8.29
C ARG A 45 -11.47 0.02 -7.07
N MET A 46 -10.28 0.05 -6.45
CA MET A 46 -9.98 -0.81 -5.30
C MET A 46 -10.53 -0.24 -3.99
N ASN A 47 -10.41 1.06 -3.77
CA ASN A 47 -10.63 1.69 -2.47
C ASN A 47 -11.77 2.71 -2.46
N ASN A 48 -12.26 3.14 -3.63
CA ASN A 48 -13.33 4.13 -3.77
C ASN A 48 -13.18 5.29 -2.77
N PRO A 49 -12.07 6.06 -2.82
CA PRO A 49 -11.85 7.14 -1.87
C PRO A 49 -12.93 8.21 -2.01
N GLN A 50 -13.44 8.70 -0.87
CA GLN A 50 -14.56 9.64 -0.85
C GLN A 50 -14.15 11.05 -1.24
N SER A 51 -12.88 11.38 -1.15
CA SER A 51 -12.40 12.71 -1.51
C SER A 51 -12.09 12.79 -3.00
N ALA A 52 -12.70 13.75 -3.69
CA ALA A 52 -12.40 14.02 -5.10
C ALA A 52 -10.98 14.57 -5.29
N SER A 53 -10.37 15.11 -4.25
CA SER A 53 -9.00 15.63 -4.29
C SER A 53 -7.94 14.55 -4.05
N TYR A 54 -8.35 13.31 -3.77
CA TYR A 54 -7.40 12.22 -3.58
C TYR A 54 -6.71 11.90 -4.90
N THR A 55 -5.38 11.98 -4.90
CA THR A 55 -4.55 11.55 -6.02
C THR A 55 -3.37 10.75 -5.48
N VAL A 56 -2.91 9.79 -6.28
CA VAL A 56 -1.72 9.01 -5.92
C VAL A 56 -0.52 9.94 -5.76
N ARG A 57 -0.33 10.90 -6.67
CA ARG A 57 0.81 11.81 -6.58
C ARG A 57 0.78 12.62 -5.28
N GLY A 58 -0.39 13.09 -4.87
CA GLY A 58 -0.53 13.82 -3.61
C GLY A 58 -0.18 12.96 -2.40
N ILE A 59 -0.63 11.70 -2.39
CA ILE A 59 -0.32 10.75 -1.31
C ILE A 59 1.18 10.44 -1.28
N VAL A 60 1.80 10.22 -2.42
CA VAL A 60 3.24 9.95 -2.50
C VAL A 60 4.05 11.12 -1.94
N GLU A 61 3.71 12.34 -2.33
CA GLU A 61 4.39 13.52 -1.80
C GLU A 61 4.24 13.64 -0.28
N ALA A 62 3.05 13.32 0.23
CA ALA A 62 2.83 13.32 1.69
C ALA A 62 3.60 12.18 2.38
N MET A 63 3.68 11.01 1.77
CA MET A 63 4.46 9.88 2.30
C MET A 63 5.95 10.19 2.37
N LYS A 64 6.48 10.93 1.40
CA LYS A 64 7.89 11.32 1.38
C LYS A 64 8.27 12.16 2.59
N ARG A 65 7.33 12.89 3.18
CA ARG A 65 7.57 13.70 4.38
C ARG A 65 7.83 12.88 5.65
N PHE A 66 7.58 11.59 5.62
CA PHE A 66 7.88 10.70 6.74
C PHE A 66 9.37 10.30 6.80
N ASP A 67 10.15 10.63 5.78
CA ASP A 67 11.57 10.33 5.69
C ASP A 67 11.88 8.86 5.96
N GLY A 68 11.04 7.97 5.41
CA GLY A 68 11.18 6.52 5.57
C GLY A 68 10.63 5.95 6.87
N ARG A 69 10.13 6.79 7.78
CA ARG A 69 9.61 6.30 9.07
C ARG A 69 8.16 5.86 8.95
N MET A 70 7.90 4.95 8.03
CA MET A 70 6.60 4.35 7.81
C MET A 70 6.78 3.00 7.11
N ILE A 71 5.77 2.16 7.25
CA ILE A 71 5.66 0.88 6.56
C ILE A 71 4.63 1.06 5.46
N LEU A 72 4.97 0.69 4.24
CA LEU A 72 4.04 0.73 3.12
C LEU A 72 3.35 -0.62 3.00
N GLN A 73 2.02 -0.62 2.97
CA GLN A 73 1.23 -1.83 2.80
C GLN A 73 0.48 -1.78 1.47
N THR A 74 0.53 -2.86 0.72
CA THR A 74 -0.13 -2.95 -0.58
C THR A 74 -0.85 -4.28 -0.73
N MET A 75 -2.12 -4.21 -1.13
CA MET A 75 -2.92 -5.38 -1.47
C MET A 75 -2.88 -5.60 -2.97
N PHE A 76 -2.50 -6.80 -3.40
CA PHE A 76 -2.54 -7.19 -4.81
C PHE A 76 -3.72 -8.10 -5.07
N LEU A 77 -4.46 -7.81 -6.13
CA LEU A 77 -5.63 -8.60 -6.56
C LEU A 77 -5.89 -8.41 -8.05
N ARG A 78 -6.74 -9.28 -8.59
CA ARG A 78 -7.23 -9.17 -9.96
C ARG A 78 -8.64 -9.73 -10.05
N GLY A 79 -9.35 -9.40 -11.11
CA GLY A 79 -10.70 -9.86 -11.34
C GLY A 79 -11.64 -8.73 -11.68
N GLU A 80 -12.91 -8.87 -11.31
CA GLU A 80 -13.93 -7.87 -11.55
C GLU A 80 -14.70 -7.58 -10.28
N CYS A 81 -15.09 -6.34 -10.13
CA CYS A 81 -15.98 -5.92 -9.05
C CYS A 81 -16.97 -4.89 -9.62
N GLY A 82 -18.27 -5.16 -9.48
CA GLY A 82 -19.29 -4.29 -10.01
C GLY A 82 -19.23 -4.14 -11.54
N GLY A 83 -18.82 -5.18 -12.26
CA GLY A 83 -18.67 -5.14 -13.71
C GLY A 83 -17.43 -4.42 -14.21
N GLN A 84 -16.59 -3.93 -13.32
CA GLN A 84 -15.36 -3.22 -13.66
C GLN A 84 -14.14 -4.11 -13.43
N PRO A 85 -13.26 -4.28 -14.43
CA PRO A 85 -12.04 -5.03 -14.23
C PRO A 85 -11.10 -4.27 -13.33
N VAL A 86 -10.40 -5.02 -12.47
CA VAL A 86 -9.41 -4.49 -11.56
C VAL A 86 -8.23 -5.47 -11.52
N ASP A 87 -7.03 -4.98 -11.76
CA ASP A 87 -5.82 -5.81 -11.74
C ASP A 87 -4.60 -4.93 -11.50
N ASN A 88 -4.02 -5.01 -10.31
CA ASN A 88 -2.77 -4.31 -10.01
C ASN A 88 -1.55 -5.24 -10.04
N THR A 89 -1.70 -6.43 -10.64
CA THR A 89 -0.62 -7.42 -10.73
C THR A 89 0.09 -7.41 -12.09
N THR A 90 -0.37 -6.61 -13.05
CA THR A 90 0.26 -6.53 -14.38
C THR A 90 1.66 -5.94 -14.26
N GLU A 91 2.49 -6.20 -15.26
CA GLU A 91 3.85 -5.63 -15.28
C GLU A 91 3.82 -4.11 -15.26
N GLU A 92 2.88 -3.49 -15.98
CA GLU A 92 2.72 -2.04 -15.97
C GLU A 92 2.40 -1.52 -14.55
N GLU A 93 1.46 -2.16 -13.87
CA GLU A 93 1.07 -1.79 -12.51
C GLU A 93 2.23 -1.99 -11.53
N VAL A 94 2.85 -3.15 -11.53
CA VAL A 94 3.92 -3.48 -10.59
C VAL A 94 5.13 -2.58 -10.81
N SER A 95 5.52 -2.36 -12.07
CA SER A 95 6.68 -1.51 -12.38
C SER A 95 6.44 -0.07 -11.94
N ALA A 96 5.25 0.48 -12.18
CA ALA A 96 4.93 1.84 -11.77
C ALA A 96 4.89 1.95 -10.23
N TRP A 97 4.32 0.96 -9.56
CA TRP A 97 4.28 0.90 -8.11
C TRP A 97 5.70 0.82 -7.51
N LEU A 98 6.57 0.00 -8.10
CA LEU A 98 7.97 -0.11 -7.66
C LEU A 98 8.72 1.22 -7.79
N ARG A 99 8.44 2.00 -8.83
CA ARG A 99 9.02 3.33 -8.95
C ARG A 99 8.60 4.25 -7.81
N LEU A 100 7.33 4.16 -7.39
CA LEU A 100 6.86 4.92 -6.23
C LEU A 100 7.49 4.44 -4.93
N VAL A 101 7.63 3.14 -4.75
CA VAL A 101 8.32 2.56 -3.58
C VAL A 101 9.75 3.09 -3.50
N ALA A 102 10.46 3.11 -4.62
CA ALA A 102 11.83 3.63 -4.67
C ALA A 102 11.87 5.13 -4.35
N GLU A 103 10.86 5.87 -4.76
CA GLU A 103 10.77 7.30 -4.48
C GLU A 103 10.46 7.58 -3.00
N ILE A 104 9.52 6.83 -2.41
CA ILE A 104 9.09 7.00 -1.01
C ILE A 104 10.17 6.50 -0.04
N ARG A 105 10.83 5.40 -0.37
CA ARG A 105 11.83 4.72 0.45
C ARG A 105 11.34 4.44 1.88
N PRO A 106 10.24 3.67 2.00
CA PRO A 106 9.73 3.29 3.32
C PRO A 106 10.74 2.39 4.06
N GLN A 107 10.61 2.30 5.36
CA GLN A 107 11.47 1.41 6.15
C GLN A 107 11.20 -0.07 5.87
N GLN A 108 9.99 -0.39 5.41
CA GLN A 108 9.57 -1.75 5.10
C GLN A 108 8.35 -1.70 4.20
N VAL A 109 8.17 -2.73 3.37
CA VAL A 109 6.96 -2.93 2.58
C VAL A 109 6.30 -4.24 3.00
N MET A 110 4.99 -4.24 3.09
CA MET A 110 4.18 -5.44 3.36
C MET A 110 3.25 -5.67 2.18
N VAL A 111 3.33 -6.83 1.55
CA VAL A 111 2.44 -7.18 0.45
C VAL A 111 1.53 -8.33 0.86
N TYR A 112 0.27 -8.27 0.44
CA TYR A 112 -0.72 -9.30 0.75
C TYR A 112 -1.77 -9.34 -0.35
N SER A 113 -2.68 -10.30 -0.27
CA SER A 113 -3.78 -10.41 -1.19
C SER A 113 -5.10 -10.58 -0.43
N LEU A 114 -6.18 -10.77 -1.17
CA LEU A 114 -7.52 -10.93 -0.61
C LEU A 114 -7.58 -12.08 0.40
N ASP A 115 -8.34 -11.86 1.45
CA ASP A 115 -8.83 -12.93 2.29
C ASP A 115 -10.10 -13.54 1.68
N ARG A 116 -10.63 -14.61 2.28
CA ARG A 116 -11.74 -15.37 1.71
C ARG A 116 -13.04 -14.62 1.60
N ASP A 117 -13.28 -13.68 2.50
CA ASP A 117 -14.56 -12.98 2.59
C ASP A 117 -14.47 -11.62 1.91
N THR A 118 -14.58 -11.62 0.59
CA THR A 118 -14.69 -10.39 -0.17
C THR A 118 -16.13 -10.19 -0.60
N PRO A 119 -16.65 -8.93 -0.58
CA PRO A 119 -17.99 -8.64 -1.11
C PRO A 119 -18.10 -8.84 -2.63
N CYS A 120 -16.98 -8.94 -3.33
CA CYS A 120 -16.96 -9.16 -4.78
C CYS A 120 -16.43 -10.57 -5.05
N PRO A 121 -17.33 -11.56 -5.29
CA PRO A 121 -16.89 -12.96 -5.46
C PRO A 121 -16.10 -13.21 -6.73
N THR A 122 -16.11 -12.28 -7.68
CA THR A 122 -15.34 -12.36 -8.92
C THR A 122 -13.92 -11.85 -8.80
N LEU A 123 -13.53 -11.32 -7.64
CA LEU A 123 -12.15 -10.97 -7.38
C LEU A 123 -11.33 -12.23 -7.06
N GLU A 124 -10.11 -12.25 -7.56
CA GLU A 124 -9.21 -13.38 -7.40
C GLU A 124 -8.05 -13.01 -6.48
N LYS A 125 -7.72 -13.96 -5.62
CA LYS A 125 -6.56 -13.89 -4.76
C LYS A 125 -5.29 -14.13 -5.58
N VAL A 126 -4.27 -13.31 -5.34
CA VAL A 126 -2.95 -13.52 -5.92
C VAL A 126 -2.23 -14.60 -5.12
N THR A 127 -1.51 -15.49 -5.80
CA THR A 127 -0.82 -16.60 -5.13
C THR A 127 0.34 -16.09 -4.29
N LYS A 128 0.72 -16.91 -3.31
CA LYS A 128 1.86 -16.59 -2.46
C LYS A 128 3.15 -16.48 -3.27
N GLU A 129 3.31 -17.34 -4.28
CA GLU A 129 4.48 -17.33 -5.16
C GLU A 129 4.56 -16.03 -5.95
N GLU A 130 3.43 -15.52 -6.44
CA GLU A 130 3.38 -14.24 -7.13
C GLU A 130 3.73 -13.08 -6.19
N LEU A 131 3.22 -13.12 -4.96
CA LEU A 131 3.54 -12.10 -3.95
C LEU A 131 5.03 -12.15 -3.58
N GLN A 132 5.60 -13.33 -3.48
CA GLN A 132 7.03 -13.49 -3.19
C GLN A 132 7.90 -12.95 -4.32
N ALA A 133 7.47 -13.12 -5.57
CA ALA A 133 8.17 -12.55 -6.72
C ALA A 133 8.16 -11.02 -6.68
N ILE A 134 7.02 -10.41 -6.31
CA ILE A 134 6.91 -8.97 -6.13
C ILE A 134 7.81 -8.51 -4.97
N ALA A 135 7.78 -9.23 -3.85
CA ALA A 135 8.60 -8.92 -2.69
C ALA A 135 10.10 -8.95 -3.03
N ALA A 136 10.54 -9.90 -3.84
CA ALA A 136 11.93 -9.97 -4.28
C ALA A 136 12.33 -8.73 -5.08
N ARG A 137 11.43 -8.18 -5.87
CA ARG A 137 11.69 -6.95 -6.63
C ARG A 137 11.80 -5.73 -5.70
N VAL A 138 11.02 -5.69 -4.61
CA VAL A 138 11.15 -4.65 -3.59
C VAL A 138 12.50 -4.75 -2.89
N GLU A 139 12.89 -5.97 -2.51
CA GLU A 139 14.17 -6.21 -1.84
C GLU A 139 15.35 -5.84 -2.72
N ALA A 140 15.24 -6.00 -4.03
CA ALA A 140 16.26 -5.56 -4.98
C ALA A 140 16.48 -4.04 -4.95
N LEU A 141 15.50 -3.27 -4.43
CA LEU A 141 15.66 -1.83 -4.20
C LEU A 141 16.38 -1.51 -2.88
N GLY A 142 16.71 -2.52 -2.09
CA GLY A 142 17.33 -2.35 -0.78
C GLY A 142 16.32 -2.10 0.34
N ILE A 143 15.05 -2.44 0.13
CA ILE A 143 13.96 -2.23 1.10
C ILE A 143 13.43 -3.59 1.55
N PRO A 144 13.37 -3.87 2.87
CA PRO A 144 12.79 -5.12 3.36
C PRO A 144 11.33 -5.25 2.96
N CYS A 145 10.93 -6.45 2.55
CA CYS A 145 9.54 -6.71 2.17
C CYS A 145 9.06 -8.03 2.77
N SER A 146 7.91 -8.01 3.39
CA SER A 146 7.26 -9.21 3.92
C SER A 146 6.01 -9.55 3.13
N VAL A 147 5.68 -10.83 3.08
CA VAL A 147 4.47 -11.36 2.45
C VAL A 147 3.57 -11.90 3.55
N ALA A 148 2.33 -11.42 3.56
CA ALA A 148 1.33 -11.90 4.52
C ALA A 148 0.34 -12.88 3.89
#